data_25c159a487346a3ecbc598ff07d1b733
#
_entry.id   25c159a487346a3ecbc598ff07d1b733
#
_cell.length_a   1.000
_cell.length_b   1.000
_cell.length_c   1.000
_cell.angle_alpha   90.00
_cell.angle_beta   90.00
_cell.angle_gamma   90.00
#
_symmetry.space_group_name_H-M   'P 1'
#
loop_
_entity.id
_entity.type
_entity.pdbx_description
1 polymer ?
#
loop_
_entity_poly.entity_id
_entity_poly.type
_entity_poly.pdbx_seq_one_letter_code
_entity_poly.pdbx_strand_id
1 'polypeptide(L)'
;MTRSSLTTPPPHAGPPEAVPGAPAPGTVLSSHYGQCFGCGTEHPTGLHLKARTPDGTTVEAEFTVGEAHQGAPKLAHGGVLATAMDEVIGMSVYLFRKPYVTGRLETDYLLPVPVGTTLHLRAWCNGIAGRKAYLEAEGRIGAPDGPVAVRAAALFIEVNMEHFAKHGDLAAIEVEHPDYEVNP
;
A
#
# COMPACT_ATOMS: atom_id res chain seq x y z
N MET A 1 0.52 14.37 -15.60
CA MET A 1 0.61 15.47 -14.61
C MET A 1 2.00 15.47 -14.00
N THR A 2 2.54 16.64 -13.64
CA THR A 2 3.84 16.72 -12.95
C THR A 2 3.60 16.41 -11.47
N ARG A 3 4.35 15.45 -10.92
CA ARG A 3 4.27 15.13 -9.49
C ARG A 3 4.77 16.29 -8.63
N SER A 4 4.22 16.40 -7.42
CA SER A 4 4.66 17.40 -6.48
C SER A 4 6.05 17.06 -5.95
N SER A 5 6.81 18.10 -5.55
CA SER A 5 8.12 17.92 -4.91
C SER A 5 8.05 17.15 -3.59
N LEU A 6 6.84 17.01 -3.00
CA LEU A 6 6.64 16.30 -1.74
C LEU A 6 6.60 14.77 -1.92
N THR A 7 6.23 14.28 -3.11
CA THR A 7 6.19 12.84 -3.43
C THR A 7 7.32 12.44 -4.38
N THR A 8 8.18 13.37 -4.79
CA THR A 8 9.36 13.10 -5.61
C THR A 8 10.59 12.93 -4.72
N PRO A 9 11.37 11.84 -4.85
CA PRO A 9 12.56 11.67 -4.06
C PRO A 9 13.58 12.79 -4.38
N PRO A 10 14.24 13.36 -3.35
CA PRO A 10 15.29 14.34 -3.57
C PRO A 10 16.54 13.68 -4.20
N PRO A 11 17.45 14.47 -4.84
CA PRO A 11 18.63 13.91 -5.52
C PRO A 11 19.56 13.05 -4.65
N HIS A 12 19.51 13.21 -3.34
CA HIS A 12 20.32 12.44 -2.38
C HIS A 12 19.57 11.20 -1.81
N ALA A 13 18.36 10.91 -2.27
CA ALA A 13 17.67 9.69 -1.89
C ALA A 13 18.39 8.48 -2.47
N GLY A 14 18.65 7.48 -1.62
CA GLY A 14 19.21 6.20 -2.02
C GLY A 14 18.10 5.16 -2.33
N PRO A 15 18.44 4.06 -3.01
CA PRO A 15 17.53 2.92 -3.12
C PRO A 15 17.23 2.34 -1.73
N PRO A 16 16.11 1.61 -1.55
CA PRO A 16 15.89 0.87 -0.34
C PRO A 16 16.99 -0.18 -0.16
N GLU A 17 17.54 -0.25 1.04
CA GLU A 17 18.56 -1.26 1.36
C GLU A 17 17.89 -2.59 1.70
N ALA A 18 18.51 -3.69 1.26
CA ALA A 18 18.11 -5.02 1.71
C ALA A 18 18.39 -5.15 3.21
N VAL A 19 17.36 -5.50 3.98
CA VAL A 19 17.48 -5.65 5.44
C VAL A 19 17.32 -7.12 5.85
N PRO A 20 18.05 -7.57 6.89
CA PRO A 20 17.86 -8.93 7.42
C PRO A 20 16.41 -9.19 7.82
N GLY A 21 15.88 -10.34 7.44
CA GLY A 21 14.50 -10.72 7.73
C GLY A 21 13.44 -10.08 6.84
N ALA A 22 13.82 -9.30 5.80
CA ALA A 22 12.87 -8.84 4.80
C ALA A 22 12.19 -10.04 4.09
N PRO A 23 10.92 -9.92 3.68
CA PRO A 23 10.22 -10.97 2.96
C PRO A 23 10.98 -11.41 1.71
N ALA A 24 11.19 -12.71 1.57
CA ALA A 24 11.87 -13.28 0.41
C ALA A 24 10.99 -13.15 -0.86
N PRO A 25 11.59 -13.19 -2.06
CA PRO A 25 10.84 -13.26 -3.31
C PRO A 25 9.79 -14.38 -3.28
N GLY A 26 8.56 -14.06 -3.73
CA GLY A 26 7.41 -14.96 -3.74
C GLY A 26 6.60 -15.00 -2.45
N THR A 27 7.04 -14.31 -1.39
CA THR A 27 6.33 -14.30 -0.09
C THR A 27 4.97 -13.59 -0.23
N VAL A 28 3.93 -14.23 0.32
CA VAL A 28 2.63 -13.59 0.56
C VAL A 28 2.75 -12.74 1.82
N LEU A 29 2.36 -11.47 1.71
CA LEU A 29 2.38 -10.54 2.82
C LEU A 29 1.07 -10.68 3.62
N SER A 30 1.19 -10.85 4.93
CA SER A 30 0.02 -10.94 5.81
C SER A 30 -0.65 -9.58 6.02
N SER A 31 -1.92 -9.60 6.42
CA SER A 31 -2.59 -8.40 6.94
C SER A 31 -1.88 -7.95 8.22
N HIS A 32 -1.71 -6.66 8.38
CA HIS A 32 -1.10 -6.09 9.58
C HIS A 32 -2.11 -5.90 10.74
N TYR A 33 -3.41 -6.02 10.46
CA TYR A 33 -4.47 -5.89 11.45
C TYR A 33 -5.79 -6.45 10.89
N GLY A 34 -6.45 -7.36 11.60
CA GLY A 34 -7.67 -8.04 11.12
C GLY A 34 -8.81 -7.10 10.75
N GLN A 35 -8.92 -5.95 11.42
CA GLN A 35 -9.93 -4.91 11.16
C GLN A 35 -9.44 -3.79 10.23
N CYS A 36 -8.25 -3.90 9.60
CA CYS A 36 -7.79 -2.91 8.62
C CYS A 36 -8.76 -2.84 7.43
N PHE A 37 -9.16 -1.64 7.05
CA PHE A 37 -10.07 -1.44 5.91
C PHE A 37 -9.46 -1.89 4.58
N GLY A 38 -8.14 -1.78 4.41
CA GLY A 38 -7.45 -2.19 3.19
C GLY A 38 -7.21 -3.70 3.11
N CYS A 39 -6.54 -4.29 4.09
CA CYS A 39 -6.09 -5.69 4.04
C CYS A 39 -6.74 -6.61 5.07
N GLY A 40 -7.48 -6.07 6.05
CA GLY A 40 -8.06 -6.85 7.15
C GLY A 40 -9.07 -7.89 6.70
N THR A 41 -8.86 -9.14 7.11
CA THR A 41 -9.74 -10.26 6.74
C THR A 41 -11.06 -10.27 7.51
N GLU A 42 -11.11 -9.59 8.65
CA GLU A 42 -12.27 -9.53 9.56
C GLU A 42 -13.11 -8.26 9.34
N HIS A 43 -12.61 -7.29 8.56
CA HIS A 43 -13.35 -6.05 8.31
C HIS A 43 -14.58 -6.32 7.41
N PRO A 44 -15.82 -6.00 7.86
CA PRO A 44 -17.03 -6.46 7.17
C PRO A 44 -17.23 -5.87 5.76
N THR A 45 -16.63 -4.75 5.45
CA THR A 45 -16.77 -4.02 4.18
C THR A 45 -15.43 -3.53 3.63
N GLY A 46 -14.33 -4.11 4.11
CA GLY A 46 -12.97 -3.76 3.66
C GLY A 46 -12.67 -4.26 2.24
N LEU A 47 -11.52 -3.86 1.73
CA LEU A 47 -11.07 -4.26 0.40
C LEU A 47 -10.51 -5.69 0.37
N HIS A 48 -10.07 -6.20 1.53
CA HIS A 48 -9.47 -7.54 1.72
C HIS A 48 -8.30 -7.81 0.75
N LEU A 49 -7.48 -6.79 0.51
CA LEU A 49 -6.32 -6.89 -0.36
C LEU A 49 -5.36 -7.98 0.13
N LYS A 50 -4.99 -8.85 -0.80
CA LYS A 50 -3.95 -9.86 -0.58
C LYS A 50 -2.76 -9.49 -1.44
N ALA A 51 -1.64 -9.23 -0.79
CA ALA A 51 -0.42 -8.81 -1.47
C ALA A 51 0.66 -9.88 -1.40
N ARG A 52 1.59 -9.78 -2.32
CA ARG A 52 2.81 -10.59 -2.35
C ARG A 52 3.98 -9.75 -2.84
N THR A 53 5.19 -10.14 -2.51
CA THR A 53 6.37 -9.60 -3.14
C THR A 53 6.94 -10.61 -4.13
N PRO A 54 6.88 -10.36 -5.45
CA PRO A 54 7.37 -11.32 -6.44
C PRO A 54 8.89 -11.41 -6.48
N ASP A 55 9.58 -10.33 -6.15
CA ASP A 55 11.03 -10.16 -6.34
C ASP A 55 11.76 -9.62 -5.09
N GLY A 56 11.06 -9.39 -3.98
CA GLY A 56 11.62 -8.79 -2.75
C GLY A 56 11.81 -7.28 -2.81
N THR A 57 11.46 -6.63 -3.93
CA THR A 57 11.62 -5.17 -4.13
C THR A 57 10.33 -4.47 -4.52
N THR A 58 9.36 -5.21 -5.06
CA THR A 58 8.04 -4.73 -5.43
C THR A 58 6.95 -5.49 -4.68
N VAL A 59 5.78 -4.90 -4.61
CA VAL A 59 4.57 -5.54 -4.06
C VAL A 59 3.48 -5.55 -5.11
N GLU A 60 2.83 -6.68 -5.26
CA GLU A 60 1.69 -6.89 -6.14
C GLU A 60 0.46 -7.30 -5.33
N ALA A 61 -0.71 -6.82 -5.75
CA ALA A 61 -1.99 -7.21 -5.17
C ALA A 61 -3.09 -7.21 -6.23
N GLU A 62 -4.20 -7.85 -5.93
CA GLU A 62 -5.40 -7.79 -6.77
C GLU A 62 -6.58 -7.25 -5.97
N PHE A 63 -7.37 -6.40 -6.62
CA PHE A 63 -8.57 -5.82 -6.06
C PHE A 63 -9.71 -5.86 -7.07
N THR A 64 -10.82 -6.54 -6.73
CA THR A 64 -12.02 -6.55 -7.58
C THR A 64 -13.04 -5.54 -7.07
N VAL A 65 -13.43 -4.62 -7.94
CA VAL A 65 -14.44 -3.60 -7.63
C VAL A 65 -15.81 -4.23 -7.50
N GLY A 66 -16.35 -4.27 -6.29
CA GLY A 66 -17.69 -4.76 -5.99
C GLY A 66 -18.78 -3.68 -6.03
N GLU A 67 -20.03 -4.08 -5.91
CA GLU A 67 -21.19 -3.16 -5.87
C GLU A 67 -21.12 -2.14 -4.73
N ALA A 68 -20.56 -2.51 -3.57
CA ALA A 68 -20.37 -1.61 -2.43
C ALA A 68 -19.33 -0.52 -2.66
N HIS A 69 -18.53 -0.65 -3.71
CA HIS A 69 -17.42 0.26 -4.03
C HIS A 69 -17.80 1.38 -5.01
N GLN A 70 -19.09 1.53 -5.33
CA GLN A 70 -19.56 2.50 -6.32
C GLN A 70 -19.48 3.96 -5.80
N GLY A 71 -19.09 4.87 -6.72
CA GLY A 71 -19.23 6.31 -6.53
C GLY A 71 -20.23 6.90 -7.51
N ALA A 72 -20.27 6.38 -8.73
CA ALA A 72 -21.30 6.63 -9.73
C ALA A 72 -21.90 5.28 -10.17
N PRO A 73 -23.10 5.27 -10.79
CA PRO A 73 -23.72 4.00 -11.20
C PRO A 73 -22.76 3.13 -12.03
N LYS A 74 -22.47 1.92 -11.53
CA LYS A 74 -21.55 0.94 -12.13
C LYS A 74 -20.10 1.36 -12.26
N LEU A 75 -19.66 2.41 -11.59
CA LEU A 75 -18.25 2.87 -11.57
C LEU A 75 -17.70 2.95 -10.14
N ALA A 76 -16.45 2.57 -9.99
CA ALA A 76 -15.75 2.64 -8.72
C ALA A 76 -15.67 4.08 -8.19
N HIS A 77 -15.83 4.24 -6.87
CA HIS A 77 -15.59 5.50 -6.20
C HIS A 77 -14.08 5.81 -6.17
N GLY A 78 -13.71 7.06 -6.49
CA GLY A 78 -12.30 7.47 -6.50
C GLY A 78 -11.61 7.28 -5.13
N GLY A 79 -12.32 7.51 -4.02
CA GLY A 79 -11.78 7.25 -2.68
C GLY A 79 -11.47 5.78 -2.41
N VAL A 80 -12.28 4.85 -2.95
CA VAL A 80 -12.00 3.40 -2.85
C VAL A 80 -10.74 3.05 -3.65
N LEU A 81 -10.59 3.59 -4.85
CA LEU A 81 -9.37 3.41 -5.64
C LEU A 81 -8.15 3.98 -4.93
N ALA A 82 -8.26 5.19 -4.33
CA ALA A 82 -7.19 5.79 -3.54
C ALA A 82 -6.81 4.91 -2.33
N THR A 83 -7.80 4.32 -1.64
CA THR A 83 -7.54 3.38 -0.53
C THR A 83 -6.78 2.15 -1.01
N ALA A 84 -7.17 1.56 -2.14
CA ALA A 84 -6.46 0.40 -2.69
C ALA A 84 -5.00 0.74 -3.05
N MET A 85 -4.76 1.97 -3.55
CA MET A 85 -3.41 2.46 -3.85
C MET A 85 -2.60 2.73 -2.58
N ASP A 86 -3.21 3.33 -1.56
CA ASP A 86 -2.56 3.56 -0.25
C ASP A 86 -2.16 2.24 0.40
N GLU A 87 -3.05 1.26 0.37
CA GLU A 87 -2.81 -0.06 0.97
C GLU A 87 -1.67 -0.81 0.28
N VAL A 88 -1.65 -0.92 -1.05
CA VAL A 88 -0.58 -1.64 -1.75
C VAL A 88 0.78 -0.94 -1.58
N ILE A 89 0.79 0.39 -1.50
CA ILE A 89 2.00 1.17 -1.17
C ILE A 89 2.39 0.91 0.30
N GLY A 90 1.43 0.94 1.22
CA GLY A 90 1.65 0.64 2.64
C GLY A 90 2.24 -0.75 2.86
N MET A 91 1.79 -1.74 2.11
CA MET A 91 2.38 -3.08 2.15
C MET A 91 3.82 -3.15 1.63
N SER A 92 4.24 -2.19 0.80
CA SER A 92 5.64 -2.16 0.32
C SER A 92 6.64 -1.80 1.41
N VAL A 93 6.23 -1.11 2.48
CA VAL A 93 7.14 -0.76 3.58
C VAL A 93 7.51 -1.97 4.44
N TYR A 94 6.78 -3.10 4.33
CA TYR A 94 7.17 -4.37 4.97
C TYR A 94 8.54 -4.86 4.50
N LEU A 95 8.91 -4.52 3.27
CA LEU A 95 10.21 -4.86 2.70
C LEU A 95 11.35 -4.14 3.42
N PHE A 96 11.05 -3.05 4.15
CA PHE A 96 12.04 -2.25 4.89
C PHE A 96 12.15 -2.64 6.36
N ARG A 97 11.25 -3.49 6.87
CA ARG A 97 11.24 -3.94 8.28
C ARG A 97 11.23 -2.78 9.28
N LYS A 98 10.52 -1.71 8.96
CA LYS A 98 10.36 -0.52 9.80
C LYS A 98 8.92 -0.03 9.74
N PRO A 99 8.39 0.54 10.83
CA PRO A 99 7.06 1.12 10.84
C PRO A 99 7.05 2.47 10.11
N TYR A 100 6.11 2.59 9.18
CA TYR A 100 5.86 3.81 8.43
C TYR A 100 4.38 4.20 8.51
N VAL A 101 4.11 5.48 8.36
CA VAL A 101 2.75 6.01 8.20
C VAL A 101 2.67 6.85 6.94
N THR A 102 1.50 6.88 6.32
CA THR A 102 1.25 7.70 5.14
C THR A 102 1.30 9.18 5.53
N GLY A 103 2.27 9.91 4.99
CA GLY A 103 2.38 11.35 5.17
C GLY A 103 1.72 12.14 4.05
N ARG A 104 1.71 11.57 2.83
CA ARG A 104 1.03 12.16 1.65
C ARG A 104 0.74 11.09 0.63
N LEU A 105 -0.43 11.18 0.01
CA LEU A 105 -0.84 10.38 -1.15
C LEU A 105 -1.31 11.33 -2.25
N GLU A 106 -0.81 11.15 -3.47
CA GLU A 106 -1.26 11.81 -4.69
C GLU A 106 -1.77 10.73 -5.65
N THR A 107 -3.00 10.87 -6.11
CA THR A 107 -3.64 9.86 -6.98
C THR A 107 -4.09 10.50 -8.29
N ASP A 108 -3.69 9.90 -9.41
CA ASP A 108 -4.13 10.23 -10.76
C ASP A 108 -5.13 9.18 -11.25
N TYR A 109 -6.34 9.61 -11.60
CA TYR A 109 -7.39 8.76 -12.18
C TYR A 109 -7.36 8.89 -13.69
N LEU A 110 -6.91 7.85 -14.37
CA LEU A 110 -6.62 7.89 -15.81
C LEU A 110 -7.76 7.29 -16.65
N LEU A 111 -8.40 6.23 -16.13
CA LEU A 111 -9.51 5.56 -16.78
C LEU A 111 -10.63 5.26 -15.77
N PRO A 112 -11.90 5.26 -16.20
CA PRO A 112 -13.00 4.77 -15.37
C PRO A 112 -12.83 3.28 -15.09
N VAL A 113 -13.14 2.86 -13.86
CA VAL A 113 -13.07 1.46 -13.45
C VAL A 113 -14.49 0.94 -13.18
N PRO A 114 -15.04 0.08 -14.06
CA PRO A 114 -16.37 -0.48 -13.86
C PRO A 114 -16.44 -1.46 -12.68
N VAL A 115 -17.62 -1.57 -12.08
CA VAL A 115 -17.93 -2.66 -11.14
C VAL A 115 -17.76 -4.02 -11.82
N GLY A 116 -17.19 -4.98 -11.11
CA GLY A 116 -16.81 -6.28 -11.62
C GLY A 116 -15.40 -6.34 -12.21
N THR A 117 -14.72 -5.19 -12.36
CA THR A 117 -13.34 -5.13 -12.86
C THR A 117 -12.36 -5.55 -11.76
N THR A 118 -11.41 -6.43 -12.11
CA THR A 118 -10.24 -6.68 -11.27
C THR A 118 -9.12 -5.71 -11.68
N LEU A 119 -8.58 -5.00 -10.69
CA LEU A 119 -7.37 -4.20 -10.81
C LEU A 119 -6.18 -5.03 -10.34
N HIS A 120 -5.13 -5.07 -11.15
CA HIS A 120 -3.82 -5.57 -10.79
C HIS A 120 -2.98 -4.39 -10.32
N LEU A 121 -2.67 -4.38 -9.03
CA LEU A 121 -1.95 -3.32 -8.35
C LEU A 121 -0.48 -3.70 -8.25
N ARG A 122 0.41 -2.75 -8.48
CA ARG A 122 1.85 -2.91 -8.29
C ARG A 122 2.44 -1.67 -7.66
N ALA A 123 3.24 -1.84 -6.60
CA ALA A 123 3.90 -0.76 -5.89
C ALA A 123 5.41 -1.00 -5.79
N TRP A 124 6.18 0.08 -5.73
CA TRP A 124 7.63 0.07 -5.62
C TRP A 124 8.15 1.31 -4.92
N CYS A 125 9.38 1.23 -4.37
CA CYS A 125 10.05 2.36 -3.76
C CYS A 125 11.01 3.01 -4.75
N ASN A 126 10.87 4.33 -4.94
CA ASN A 126 11.76 5.13 -5.78
C ASN A 126 12.98 5.67 -5.02
N GLY A 127 12.95 5.65 -3.68
CA GLY A 127 14.08 6.09 -2.88
C GLY A 127 13.74 6.38 -1.44
N ILE A 128 14.75 6.33 -0.59
CA ILE A 128 14.68 6.65 0.84
C ILE A 128 15.64 7.79 1.16
N ALA A 129 15.18 8.79 1.90
CA ALA A 129 15.98 9.92 2.37
C ALA A 129 15.71 10.16 3.86
N GLY A 130 16.61 9.68 4.73
CA GLY A 130 16.40 9.67 6.19
C GLY A 130 15.16 8.87 6.56
N ARG A 131 14.19 9.50 7.23
CA ARG A 131 12.91 8.88 7.63
C ARG A 131 11.84 8.89 6.53
N LYS A 132 12.16 9.33 5.33
CA LYS A 132 11.19 9.52 4.24
C LYS A 132 11.37 8.45 3.17
N ALA A 133 10.34 7.67 2.91
CA ALA A 133 10.27 6.75 1.79
C ALA A 133 9.32 7.32 0.71
N TYR A 134 9.79 7.32 -0.52
CA TYR A 134 9.09 7.81 -1.70
C TYR A 134 8.67 6.60 -2.54
N LEU A 135 7.37 6.37 -2.61
CA LEU A 135 6.82 5.18 -3.26
C LEU A 135 5.85 5.57 -4.37
N GLU A 136 5.72 4.69 -5.33
CA GLU A 136 4.73 4.80 -6.39
C GLU A 136 3.99 3.49 -6.55
N ALA A 137 2.77 3.60 -7.09
CA ALA A 137 1.99 2.43 -7.49
C ALA A 137 1.18 2.73 -8.75
N GLU A 138 0.81 1.66 -9.45
CA GLU A 138 -0.16 1.69 -10.54
C GLU A 138 -1.17 0.55 -10.39
N GLY A 139 -2.41 0.83 -10.84
CA GLY A 139 -3.49 -0.14 -10.92
C GLY A 139 -3.92 -0.30 -12.38
N ARG A 140 -3.87 -1.56 -12.87
CA ARG A 140 -4.15 -1.94 -14.25
C ARG A 140 -5.42 -2.75 -14.34
N ILE A 141 -6.21 -2.53 -15.40
CA ILE A 141 -7.51 -3.17 -15.62
C ILE A 141 -7.31 -4.57 -16.22
N GLY A 142 -7.88 -5.57 -15.58
CA GLY A 142 -8.13 -6.90 -16.11
C GLY A 142 -6.93 -7.84 -16.21
N ALA A 143 -5.70 -7.29 -16.33
CA ALA A 143 -4.46 -8.07 -16.40
C ALA A 143 -3.26 -7.24 -15.90
N PRO A 144 -2.15 -7.89 -15.47
CA PRO A 144 -0.93 -7.19 -15.05
C PRO A 144 -0.30 -6.28 -16.12
N ASP A 145 -0.54 -6.56 -17.38
CA ASP A 145 -0.13 -5.78 -18.55
C ASP A 145 -1.26 -4.95 -19.16
N GLY A 146 -2.44 -4.93 -18.53
CA GLY A 146 -3.59 -4.16 -18.96
C GLY A 146 -3.39 -2.64 -18.90
N PRO A 147 -4.36 -1.85 -19.37
CA PRO A 147 -4.26 -0.40 -19.36
C PRO A 147 -4.23 0.13 -17.92
N VAL A 148 -3.38 1.13 -17.67
CA VAL A 148 -3.28 1.79 -16.35
C VAL A 148 -4.51 2.67 -16.15
N ALA A 149 -5.29 2.36 -15.10
CA ALA A 149 -6.49 3.12 -14.74
C ALA A 149 -6.23 4.13 -13.61
N VAL A 150 -5.31 3.81 -12.72
CA VAL A 150 -4.97 4.66 -11.57
C VAL A 150 -3.47 4.60 -11.33
N ARG A 151 -2.89 5.74 -10.95
CA ARG A 151 -1.52 5.85 -10.45
C ARG A 151 -1.52 6.59 -9.14
N ALA A 152 -0.57 6.22 -8.27
CA ALA A 152 -0.35 6.97 -7.05
C ALA A 152 1.14 7.20 -6.81
N ALA A 153 1.46 8.31 -6.14
CA ALA A 153 2.74 8.56 -5.54
C ALA A 153 2.54 8.96 -4.09
N ALA A 154 3.38 8.43 -3.21
CA ALA A 154 3.24 8.64 -1.79
C ALA A 154 4.58 9.00 -1.14
N LEU A 155 4.47 9.78 -0.08
CA LEU A 155 5.50 10.00 0.92
C LEU A 155 5.08 9.27 2.18
N PHE A 156 5.86 8.28 2.58
CA PHE A 156 5.73 7.58 3.86
C PHE A 156 6.80 8.07 4.82
N ILE A 157 6.44 8.16 6.10
CA ILE A 157 7.32 8.67 7.17
C ILE A 157 7.58 7.55 8.16
N GLU A 158 8.85 7.18 8.33
CA GLU A 158 9.28 6.27 9.38
C GLU A 158 8.93 6.85 10.76
N VAL A 159 8.27 6.05 11.58
CA VAL A 159 7.91 6.36 12.96
C VAL A 159 8.49 5.29 13.89
N ASN A 160 8.45 5.49 15.19
CA ASN A 160 8.71 4.45 16.17
C ASN A 160 7.40 3.85 16.68
N MET A 161 7.46 2.71 17.37
CA MET A 161 6.27 2.06 17.95
C MET A 161 5.57 2.93 18.99
N GLU A 162 6.27 3.88 19.63
CA GLU A 162 5.68 4.85 20.56
C GLU A 162 4.60 5.71 19.87
N HIS A 163 4.73 5.94 18.55
CA HIS A 163 3.69 6.63 17.76
C HIS A 163 2.34 5.90 17.85
N PHE A 164 2.35 4.58 17.68
CA PHE A 164 1.13 3.76 17.76
C PHE A 164 0.63 3.62 19.21
N ALA A 165 1.52 3.50 20.20
CA ALA A 165 1.15 3.49 21.60
C ALA A 165 0.47 4.78 22.05
N LYS A 166 0.92 5.92 21.51
CA LYS A 166 0.40 7.23 21.88
C LYS A 166 -0.90 7.61 21.16
N HIS A 167 -1.08 7.17 19.92
CA HIS A 167 -2.15 7.63 19.06
C HIS A 167 -3.14 6.54 18.62
N GLY A 168 -2.85 5.30 18.91
CA GLY A 168 -3.65 4.13 18.58
C GLY A 168 -3.85 3.20 19.75
N ASP A 169 -4.02 1.92 19.48
CA ASP A 169 -4.13 0.84 20.46
C ASP A 169 -3.06 -0.23 20.17
N LEU A 170 -1.89 -0.05 20.81
CA LEU A 170 -0.78 -0.99 20.66
C LEU A 170 -1.12 -2.40 21.19
N ALA A 171 -1.93 -2.49 22.25
CA ALA A 171 -2.31 -3.77 22.83
C ALA A 171 -3.13 -4.63 21.84
N ALA A 172 -3.95 -4.01 20.99
CA ALA A 172 -4.68 -4.72 19.95
C ALA A 172 -3.72 -5.30 18.89
N ILE A 173 -2.65 -4.59 18.55
CA ILE A 173 -1.62 -5.06 17.62
C ILE A 173 -0.83 -6.23 18.22
N GLU A 174 -0.43 -6.14 19.48
CA GLU A 174 0.33 -7.19 20.18
C GLU A 174 -0.47 -8.49 20.34
N VAL A 175 -1.80 -8.41 20.48
CA VAL A 175 -2.67 -9.59 20.57
C VAL A 175 -2.71 -10.35 19.23
N GLU A 176 -2.74 -9.65 18.10
CA GLU A 176 -2.78 -10.29 16.78
C GLU A 176 -1.39 -10.78 16.33
N HIS A 177 -0.35 -10.10 16.75
CA HIS A 177 1.04 -10.37 16.34
C HIS A 177 1.99 -10.33 17.54
N PRO A 178 1.96 -11.36 18.42
CA PRO A 178 2.80 -11.36 19.63
C PRO A 178 4.30 -11.36 19.37
N ASP A 179 4.73 -11.79 18.16
CA ASP A 179 6.14 -11.82 17.73
C ASP A 179 6.53 -10.58 16.89
N TYR A 180 5.72 -9.55 16.92
CA TYR A 180 5.83 -8.39 16.06
C TYR A 180 6.86 -7.38 16.61
N GLU A 181 8.09 -7.49 16.17
CA GLU A 181 9.13 -6.51 16.57
C GLU A 181 9.06 -5.20 15.78
N VAL A 182 8.69 -5.30 14.50
CA VAL A 182 8.57 -4.16 13.59
C VAL A 182 7.62 -4.61 12.50
N ASN A 183 6.79 -3.79 11.98
CA ASN A 183 5.88 -4.07 10.88
C ASN A 183 6.04 -5.47 10.24
N PRO A 184 5.05 -6.34 10.25
CA PRO A 184 5.15 -7.75 9.87
C PRO A 184 5.66 -7.93 8.45
#